data_96a7f45cfc8085838f4758a369405968
#
_entry.id   96a7f45cfc8085838f4758a369405968
#
_cell.length_a   1.000
_cell.length_b   1.000
_cell.length_c   1.000
_cell.angle_alpha   90.00
_cell.angle_beta   90.00
_cell.angle_gamma   90.00
#
_symmetry.space_group_name_H-M   'P 1'
#
loop_
_entity.id
_entity.type
_entity.pdbx_description
1 polymer ?
#
loop_
_entity_poly.entity_id
_entity_poly.type
_entity_poly.pdbx_seq_one_letter_code
_entity_poly.pdbx_strand_id
1 'polypeptide(L)'
;PVGDKMDPAAFSQWLRTSIVEAVPAGEIPTLKYLAAVHPYGALDYTDDIHARIEAALADPLCAGIGEIGLDYYWEKDEQMRELQRETFVKQIQLANKLELPIVIHTRDAIMDTLEILKQNSVNKKGVFHCCPQNRELIKEGLKLGFYISFAGPITFKNSKNADEMINLVPNDRILIETDSPYLAPEPVRGTRNDPRNVRFIAQKIANAKNISIEEVANMTMQNMKNIFGI
;
A
#
# COMPACT_ATOMS: atom_id res chain seq x y z
N PRO A 1 9.19 -4.79 -1.67
CA PRO A 1 10.16 -3.71 -1.72
C PRO A 1 11.41 -4.21 -2.40
N VAL A 2 11.65 -3.74 -3.58
CA VAL A 2 12.93 -3.90 -4.24
C VAL A 2 13.83 -2.94 -3.50
N GLY A 3 14.79 -3.46 -2.76
CA GLY A 3 15.55 -2.78 -1.73
C GLY A 3 15.95 -1.34 -2.04
N ASP A 4 16.14 -0.59 -1.01
CA ASP A 4 16.45 0.84 -0.88
C ASP A 4 17.57 1.39 -1.78
N LYS A 5 18.06 0.60 -2.71
CA LYS A 5 19.22 0.89 -3.57
C LYS A 5 18.90 0.88 -5.06
N MET A 6 17.64 0.64 -5.48
CA MET A 6 17.32 0.64 -6.90
C MET A 6 17.12 2.08 -7.38
N ASP A 7 17.86 2.46 -8.41
CA ASP A 7 17.65 3.73 -9.11
C ASP A 7 16.22 3.75 -9.71
N PRO A 8 15.38 4.76 -9.37
CA PRO A 8 14.03 4.85 -9.90
C PRO A 8 13.94 4.85 -11.43
N ALA A 9 14.91 5.47 -12.12
CA ALA A 9 14.95 5.49 -13.57
C ALA A 9 15.23 4.10 -14.13
N ALA A 10 16.15 3.35 -13.54
CA ALA A 10 16.45 1.97 -13.91
C ALA A 10 15.25 1.05 -13.64
N PHE A 11 14.51 1.27 -12.54
CA PHE A 11 13.29 0.53 -12.23
C PHE A 11 12.17 0.80 -13.23
N SER A 12 11.94 2.06 -13.57
CA SER A 12 10.96 2.45 -14.59
C SER A 12 11.30 1.84 -15.95
N GLN A 13 12.56 1.86 -16.34
CA GLN A 13 13.03 1.22 -17.59
C GLN A 13 12.81 -0.31 -17.55
N TRP A 14 13.15 -0.96 -16.44
CA TRP A 14 12.92 -2.40 -16.26
C TRP A 14 11.43 -2.75 -16.35
N LEU A 15 10.54 -1.98 -15.73
CA LEU A 15 9.09 -2.17 -15.84
C LEU A 15 8.62 -2.12 -17.30
N ARG A 16 9.13 -1.15 -18.09
CA ARG A 16 8.74 -0.97 -19.49
C ARG A 16 9.19 -2.12 -20.37
N THR A 17 10.33 -2.73 -20.08
CA THR A 17 10.94 -3.77 -20.93
C THR A 17 10.54 -5.19 -20.49
N SER A 18 10.68 -5.51 -19.21
CA SER A 18 10.51 -6.89 -18.72
C SER A 18 9.08 -7.42 -18.82
N ILE A 19 8.10 -6.54 -18.82
CA ILE A 19 6.69 -6.97 -18.96
C ILE A 19 6.32 -7.20 -20.41
N VAL A 20 6.82 -6.39 -21.33
CA VAL A 20 6.61 -6.60 -22.78
C VAL A 20 7.17 -7.97 -23.20
N GLU A 21 8.26 -8.41 -22.58
CA GLU A 21 8.87 -9.72 -22.85
C GLU A 21 8.13 -10.90 -22.20
N ALA A 22 7.45 -10.66 -21.08
CA ALA A 22 6.85 -11.73 -20.27
C ALA A 22 5.36 -11.97 -20.55
N VAL A 23 4.64 -11.05 -21.20
CA VAL A 23 3.19 -11.12 -21.42
C VAL A 23 2.88 -11.11 -22.92
N PRO A 24 1.98 -11.99 -23.41
CA PRO A 24 1.55 -11.98 -24.81
C PRO A 24 1.02 -10.61 -25.25
N ALA A 25 1.32 -10.22 -26.48
CA ALA A 25 0.88 -8.95 -27.04
C ALA A 25 -0.66 -8.81 -26.97
N GLY A 26 -1.13 -7.73 -26.34
CA GLY A 26 -2.56 -7.41 -26.22
C GLY A 26 -3.14 -7.56 -24.81
N GLU A 27 -2.43 -8.19 -23.86
CA GLU A 27 -2.93 -8.42 -22.50
C GLU A 27 -2.09 -7.74 -21.40
N ILE A 28 -1.25 -6.78 -21.76
CA ILE A 28 -0.36 -6.11 -20.79
C ILE A 28 -1.21 -5.20 -19.90
N PRO A 29 -1.28 -5.46 -18.58
CA PRO A 29 -1.99 -4.57 -17.66
C PRO A 29 -1.29 -3.22 -17.59
N THR A 30 -2.05 -2.17 -17.29
CA THR A 30 -1.46 -0.87 -16.94
C THR A 30 -0.65 -1.01 -15.66
N LEU A 31 0.65 -0.71 -15.74
CA LEU A 31 1.56 -0.79 -14.60
C LEU A 31 1.90 0.58 -14.10
N LYS A 32 1.94 0.68 -12.79
CA LYS A 32 2.39 1.86 -12.07
C LYS A 32 3.33 1.42 -10.95
N TYR A 33 4.17 2.33 -10.50
CA TYR A 33 4.99 2.13 -9.31
C TYR A 33 4.82 3.29 -8.33
N LEU A 34 5.33 3.12 -7.14
CA LEU A 34 5.40 4.13 -6.09
C LEU A 34 6.87 4.38 -5.76
N ALA A 35 7.21 5.62 -5.41
CA ALA A 35 8.55 5.99 -4.98
C ALA A 35 8.52 6.57 -3.57
N ALA A 36 9.35 6.03 -2.68
CA ALA A 36 9.45 6.49 -1.29
C ALA A 36 10.62 5.84 -0.56
N VAL A 37 10.83 6.22 0.69
CA VAL A 37 11.64 5.46 1.65
C VAL A 37 10.70 4.76 2.63
N HIS A 38 10.75 3.42 2.63
CA HIS A 38 10.03 2.57 3.57
C HIS A 38 10.56 2.79 5.02
N PRO A 39 9.76 2.57 6.08
CA PRO A 39 10.23 2.74 7.47
C PRO A 39 11.58 2.07 7.79
N TYR A 40 11.88 0.92 7.18
CA TYR A 40 13.17 0.25 7.38
C TYR A 40 14.39 1.02 6.85
N GLY A 41 14.17 1.91 5.90
CA GLY A 41 15.19 2.76 5.29
C GLY A 41 15.26 4.17 5.88
N ALA A 42 14.59 4.45 6.99
CA ALA A 42 14.50 5.81 7.55
C ALA A 42 15.88 6.45 7.81
N LEU A 43 16.90 5.66 8.18
CA LEU A 43 18.29 6.12 8.30
C LEU A 43 18.89 6.66 7.01
N ASP A 44 18.46 6.14 5.87
CA ASP A 44 18.99 6.48 4.55
C ASP A 44 18.26 7.69 3.94
N TYR A 45 17.27 8.26 4.62
CA TYR A 45 16.52 9.42 4.13
C TYR A 45 17.34 10.72 4.24
N THR A 46 18.14 10.96 3.22
CA THR A 46 18.97 12.16 3.06
C THR A 46 18.35 13.13 2.06
N ASP A 47 18.89 14.35 1.96
CA ASP A 47 18.47 15.34 0.96
C ASP A 47 18.68 14.83 -0.48
N ASP A 48 19.73 14.03 -0.73
CA ASP A 48 19.95 13.38 -2.02
C ASP A 48 18.85 12.35 -2.33
N ILE A 49 18.50 11.50 -1.38
CA ILE A 49 17.42 10.53 -1.54
C ILE A 49 16.07 11.25 -1.73
N HIS A 50 15.81 12.32 -0.97
CA HIS A 50 14.61 13.15 -1.16
C HIS A 50 14.53 13.69 -2.59
N ALA A 51 15.61 14.27 -3.11
CA ALA A 51 15.67 14.80 -4.48
C ALA A 51 15.47 13.69 -5.54
N ARG A 52 16.01 12.50 -5.32
CA ARG A 52 15.81 11.33 -6.21
C ARG A 52 14.38 10.84 -6.22
N ILE A 53 13.71 10.83 -5.06
CA ILE A 53 12.27 10.50 -4.98
C ILE A 53 11.47 11.56 -5.74
N GLU A 54 11.73 12.86 -5.50
CA GLU A 54 11.03 13.94 -6.19
C GLU A 54 11.23 13.85 -7.72
N ALA A 55 12.42 13.51 -8.19
CA ALA A 55 12.68 13.27 -9.60
C ALA A 55 11.90 12.03 -10.16
N ALA A 56 11.82 10.95 -9.39
CA ALA A 56 11.05 9.76 -9.77
C ALA A 56 9.55 10.04 -9.89
N LEU A 57 9.02 10.95 -9.07
CA LEU A 57 7.59 11.34 -9.09
C LEU A 57 7.20 12.15 -10.34
N ALA A 58 8.17 12.64 -11.12
CA ALA A 58 7.94 13.24 -12.43
C ALA A 58 7.69 12.20 -13.55
N ASP A 59 8.00 10.92 -13.31
CA ASP A 59 7.70 9.84 -14.26
C ASP A 59 6.19 9.56 -14.32
N PRO A 60 5.55 9.58 -15.50
CA PRO A 60 4.14 9.25 -15.64
C PRO A 60 3.74 7.86 -15.16
N LEU A 61 4.68 6.92 -14.99
CA LEU A 61 4.42 5.60 -14.39
C LEU A 61 4.38 5.65 -12.86
N CYS A 62 4.94 6.68 -12.23
CA CYS A 62 4.87 6.83 -10.78
C CYS A 62 3.50 7.38 -10.39
N ALA A 63 2.74 6.61 -9.58
CA ALA A 63 1.36 6.91 -9.24
C ALA A 63 1.20 7.62 -7.89
N GLY A 64 2.26 7.69 -7.07
CA GLY A 64 2.18 8.27 -5.73
C GLY A 64 3.41 7.99 -4.89
N ILE A 65 3.34 8.39 -3.63
CA ILE A 65 4.41 8.19 -2.64
C ILE A 65 4.08 6.99 -1.76
N GLY A 66 4.96 5.99 -1.76
CA GLY A 66 4.75 4.76 -0.98
C GLY A 66 5.83 3.69 -1.22
N GLU A 67 5.98 2.77 -0.28
CA GLU A 67 5.32 2.73 1.01
C GLU A 67 6.03 3.66 2.02
N ILE A 68 5.26 4.44 2.74
CA ILE A 68 5.73 5.31 3.84
C ILE A 68 4.97 4.97 5.13
N GLY A 69 5.49 5.32 6.28
CA GLY A 69 4.81 5.07 7.55
C GLY A 69 5.72 4.56 8.65
N LEU A 70 5.21 3.63 9.47
CA LEU A 70 5.87 3.17 10.69
C LEU A 70 5.87 1.65 10.82
N ASP A 71 7.01 1.06 11.24
CA ASP A 71 7.11 -0.37 11.61
C ASP A 71 7.85 -0.52 12.95
N TYR A 72 7.10 -0.81 14.01
CA TYR A 72 7.64 -1.04 15.35
C TYR A 72 7.75 -2.54 15.69
N TYR A 73 7.39 -3.40 14.75
CA TYR A 73 7.54 -4.85 14.95
C TYR A 73 9.02 -5.25 15.00
N TRP A 74 9.80 -4.78 14.04
CA TRP A 74 11.24 -5.04 13.97
C TRP A 74 12.06 -3.98 14.71
N GLU A 75 11.61 -2.73 14.70
CA GLU A 75 12.33 -1.63 15.32
C GLU A 75 11.94 -1.45 16.79
N LYS A 76 12.92 -1.63 17.68
CA LYS A 76 12.75 -1.51 19.14
C LYS A 76 13.49 -0.32 19.74
N ASP A 77 14.39 0.29 18.98
CA ASP A 77 15.11 1.48 19.40
C ASP A 77 14.23 2.72 19.23
N GLU A 78 14.09 3.52 20.28
CA GLU A 78 13.20 4.68 20.26
C GLU A 78 13.74 5.82 19.40
N GLN A 79 15.05 5.96 19.27
CA GLN A 79 15.64 6.97 18.38
C GLN A 79 15.35 6.64 16.91
N MET A 80 15.39 5.35 16.58
CA MET A 80 15.04 4.86 15.26
C MET A 80 13.55 5.02 14.97
N ARG A 81 12.68 4.80 15.95
CA ARG A 81 11.23 5.06 15.81
C ARG A 81 10.94 6.54 15.60
N GLU A 82 11.65 7.43 16.32
CA GLU A 82 11.55 8.88 16.09
C GLU A 82 11.95 9.24 14.66
N LEU A 83 13.04 8.69 14.17
CA LEU A 83 13.48 8.90 12.79
C LEU A 83 12.45 8.38 11.76
N GLN A 84 11.78 7.25 12.03
CA GLN A 84 10.66 6.80 11.19
C GLN A 84 9.52 7.83 11.18
N ARG A 85 9.14 8.38 12.35
CA ARG A 85 8.09 9.41 12.47
C ARG A 85 8.45 10.67 11.66
N GLU A 86 9.68 11.19 11.83
CA GLU A 86 10.16 12.34 11.08
C GLU A 86 10.16 12.09 9.56
N THR A 87 10.67 10.93 9.13
CA THR A 87 10.73 10.52 7.72
C THR A 87 9.32 10.40 7.13
N PHE A 88 8.38 9.85 7.89
CA PHE A 88 6.99 9.76 7.49
C PHE A 88 6.38 11.16 7.26
N VAL A 89 6.56 12.09 8.20
CA VAL A 89 6.07 13.47 8.07
C VAL A 89 6.68 14.19 6.86
N LYS A 90 8.00 14.07 6.64
CA LYS A 90 8.68 14.68 5.47
C LYS A 90 8.10 14.16 4.15
N GLN A 91 7.79 12.87 4.07
CA GLN A 91 7.21 12.27 2.87
C GLN A 91 5.73 12.64 2.68
N ILE A 92 4.95 12.84 3.75
CA ILE A 92 3.61 13.44 3.68
C ILE A 92 3.68 14.86 3.12
N GLN A 93 4.64 15.66 3.59
CA GLN A 93 4.83 17.04 3.09
C GLN A 93 5.19 17.06 1.60
N LEU A 94 6.04 16.14 1.15
CA LEU A 94 6.37 15.97 -0.27
C LEU A 94 5.13 15.56 -1.09
N ALA A 95 4.32 14.62 -0.57
CA ALA A 95 3.07 14.21 -1.22
C ALA A 95 2.11 15.40 -1.39
N ASN A 96 1.97 16.23 -0.35
CA ASN A 96 1.13 17.43 -0.40
C ASN A 96 1.66 18.47 -1.37
N LYS A 97 2.99 18.70 -1.42
CA LYS A 97 3.64 19.61 -2.38
C LYS A 97 3.35 19.22 -3.83
N LEU A 98 3.33 17.93 -4.12
CA LEU A 98 3.19 17.37 -5.46
C LEU A 98 1.74 16.94 -5.79
N GLU A 99 0.80 17.14 -4.86
CA GLU A 99 -0.60 16.73 -5.01
C GLU A 99 -0.75 15.24 -5.38
N LEU A 100 0.01 14.37 -4.70
CA LEU A 100 0.02 12.92 -4.92
C LEU A 100 -0.60 12.15 -3.77
N PRO A 101 -1.22 10.98 -4.02
CA PRO A 101 -1.68 10.08 -2.97
C PRO A 101 -0.53 9.36 -2.30
N ILE A 102 -0.76 8.89 -1.06
CA ILE A 102 0.22 8.12 -0.29
C ILE A 102 -0.24 6.68 -0.07
N VAL A 103 0.74 5.76 0.05
CA VAL A 103 0.52 4.38 0.46
C VAL A 103 1.21 4.15 1.80
N ILE A 104 0.38 3.80 2.80
CA ILE A 104 0.79 3.78 4.20
C ILE A 104 1.04 2.35 4.67
N HIS A 105 2.27 2.12 5.16
CA HIS A 105 2.64 0.96 5.95
C HIS A 105 2.46 1.27 7.44
N THR A 106 1.81 0.38 8.19
CA THR A 106 1.74 0.48 9.65
C THR A 106 1.78 -0.91 10.29
N ARG A 107 2.77 -1.15 11.13
CA ARG A 107 2.92 -2.41 11.85
C ARG A 107 3.36 -2.17 13.29
N ASP A 108 2.53 -2.61 14.24
CA ASP A 108 2.70 -2.36 15.69
C ASP A 108 2.84 -0.87 16.06
N ALA A 109 2.34 0.05 15.20
CA ALA A 109 2.49 1.49 15.29
C ALA A 109 1.18 2.28 15.04
N ILE A 110 0.03 1.64 15.25
CA ILE A 110 -1.30 2.18 14.86
C ILE A 110 -1.55 3.56 15.47
N MET A 111 -1.27 3.74 16.76
CA MET A 111 -1.58 4.99 17.46
C MET A 111 -0.75 6.16 16.91
N ASP A 112 0.56 5.97 16.77
CA ASP A 112 1.46 6.99 16.24
C ASP A 112 1.15 7.31 14.77
N THR A 113 0.82 6.28 13.97
CA THR A 113 0.39 6.46 12.57
C THR A 113 -0.86 7.35 12.50
N LEU A 114 -1.89 7.06 13.30
CA LEU A 114 -3.12 7.85 13.32
C LEU A 114 -2.89 9.27 13.86
N GLU A 115 -2.04 9.43 14.86
CA GLU A 115 -1.70 10.74 15.42
C GLU A 115 -0.99 11.61 14.37
N ILE A 116 0.03 11.06 13.69
CA ILE A 116 0.74 11.78 12.63
C ILE A 116 -0.23 12.21 11.52
N LEU A 117 -1.12 11.33 11.07
CA LEU A 117 -2.07 11.64 10.01
C LEU A 117 -3.14 12.66 10.43
N LYS A 118 -3.49 12.75 11.72
CA LYS A 118 -4.38 13.79 12.27
C LYS A 118 -3.69 15.14 12.35
N GLN A 119 -2.40 15.16 12.69
CA GLN A 119 -1.59 16.38 12.78
C GLN A 119 -1.10 16.87 11.42
N ASN A 120 -0.89 15.96 10.47
CA ASN A 120 -0.37 16.25 9.14
C ASN A 120 -1.40 15.83 8.08
N SER A 121 -2.30 16.75 7.73
CA SER A 121 -3.33 16.47 6.73
C SER A 121 -2.72 16.06 5.39
N VAL A 122 -3.28 15.03 4.77
CA VAL A 122 -2.89 14.55 3.44
C VAL A 122 -3.92 15.02 2.41
N ASN A 123 -3.51 15.85 1.44
CA ASN A 123 -4.42 16.47 0.47
C ASN A 123 -5.16 15.45 -0.39
N LYS A 124 -4.41 14.57 -1.06
CA LYS A 124 -4.96 13.54 -1.99
C LYS A 124 -5.35 12.24 -1.31
N LYS A 125 -5.23 12.19 0.04
CA LYS A 125 -5.46 10.96 0.81
C LYS A 125 -4.53 9.83 0.35
N GLY A 126 -5.01 8.60 0.36
CA GLY A 126 -4.20 7.44 0.00
C GLY A 126 -4.84 6.16 0.49
N VAL A 127 -4.02 5.16 0.75
CA VAL A 127 -4.45 3.84 1.15
C VAL A 127 -3.62 3.31 2.31
N PHE A 128 -4.25 2.68 3.29
CA PHE A 128 -3.59 1.79 4.23
C PHE A 128 -3.34 0.45 3.52
N HIS A 129 -2.07 0.22 3.15
CA HIS A 129 -1.59 -1.01 2.53
C HIS A 129 -1.60 -2.16 3.56
N CYS A 130 -1.93 -3.36 3.09
CA CYS A 130 -1.97 -4.58 3.89
C CYS A 130 -2.56 -4.34 5.29
N CYS A 131 -3.69 -3.60 5.32
CA CYS A 131 -4.22 -2.98 6.52
C CYS A 131 -4.37 -4.01 7.67
N PRO A 132 -3.77 -3.76 8.84
CA PRO A 132 -3.98 -4.58 10.00
C PRO A 132 -5.46 -4.73 10.33
N GLN A 133 -5.88 -5.94 10.73
CA GLN A 133 -7.26 -6.21 11.10
C GLN A 133 -7.59 -5.59 12.47
N ASN A 134 -7.46 -4.29 12.53
CA ASN A 134 -7.70 -3.47 13.72
C ASN A 134 -8.88 -2.51 13.48
N ARG A 135 -9.91 -2.66 14.29
CA ARG A 135 -11.16 -1.90 14.18
C ARG A 135 -10.95 -0.39 14.28
N GLU A 136 -10.08 0.05 15.20
CA GLU A 136 -9.83 1.48 15.43
C GLU A 136 -9.09 2.10 14.23
N LEU A 137 -8.03 1.43 13.75
CA LEU A 137 -7.31 1.87 12.57
C LEU A 137 -8.23 2.03 11.36
N ILE A 138 -9.07 1.03 11.09
CA ILE A 138 -9.99 1.07 9.96
C ILE A 138 -10.98 2.24 10.10
N LYS A 139 -11.61 2.40 11.27
CA LYS A 139 -12.58 3.48 11.49
C LYS A 139 -11.96 4.87 11.39
N GLU A 140 -10.83 5.10 12.03
CA GLU A 140 -10.15 6.38 11.99
C GLU A 140 -9.56 6.68 10.61
N GLY A 141 -8.99 5.66 9.95
CA GLY A 141 -8.50 5.78 8.56
C GLY A 141 -9.62 6.18 7.59
N LEU A 142 -10.79 5.57 7.70
CA LEU A 142 -11.98 5.92 6.91
C LEU A 142 -12.48 7.35 7.22
N LYS A 143 -12.51 7.78 8.48
CA LYS A 143 -12.87 9.17 8.87
C LYS A 143 -11.89 10.19 8.29
N LEU A 144 -10.61 9.84 8.22
CA LEU A 144 -9.58 10.67 7.59
C LEU A 144 -9.66 10.66 6.06
N GLY A 145 -10.52 9.82 5.48
CA GLY A 145 -10.79 9.75 4.04
C GLY A 145 -9.89 8.76 3.27
N PHE A 146 -9.16 7.89 3.96
CA PHE A 146 -8.28 6.89 3.34
C PHE A 146 -9.05 5.68 2.83
N TYR A 147 -8.47 4.98 1.87
CA TYR A 147 -8.86 3.64 1.42
C TYR A 147 -8.21 2.59 2.30
N ILE A 148 -8.84 1.42 2.37
CA ILE A 148 -8.35 0.27 3.13
C ILE A 148 -8.07 -0.87 2.15
N SER A 149 -6.82 -1.30 2.07
CA SER A 149 -6.41 -2.42 1.23
C SER A 149 -6.21 -3.68 2.07
N PHE A 150 -6.79 -4.78 1.62
CA PHE A 150 -6.66 -6.09 2.25
C PHE A 150 -5.77 -7.03 1.43
N ALA A 151 -4.90 -7.76 2.13
CA ALA A 151 -3.97 -8.74 1.57
C ALA A 151 -4.25 -10.16 2.11
N GLY A 152 -3.34 -11.08 1.84
CA GLY A 152 -3.42 -12.49 2.24
C GLY A 152 -3.89 -12.77 3.68
N PRO A 153 -3.49 -11.99 4.70
CA PRO A 153 -3.86 -12.24 6.09
C PRO A 153 -5.35 -12.38 6.38
N ILE A 154 -6.24 -11.74 5.61
CA ILE A 154 -7.69 -11.90 5.81
C ILE A 154 -8.22 -13.30 5.49
N THR A 155 -7.43 -14.12 4.77
CA THR A 155 -7.78 -15.49 4.40
C THR A 155 -7.28 -16.52 5.42
N PHE A 156 -6.40 -16.13 6.36
CA PHE A 156 -5.74 -17.07 7.26
C PHE A 156 -6.73 -17.68 8.25
N LYS A 157 -6.54 -18.97 8.57
CA LYS A 157 -7.41 -19.73 9.50
C LYS A 157 -7.51 -19.11 10.89
N ASN A 158 -6.48 -18.40 11.34
CA ASN A 158 -6.45 -17.71 12.62
C ASN A 158 -7.00 -16.28 12.58
N SER A 159 -7.43 -15.80 11.41
CA SER A 159 -8.04 -14.50 11.20
C SER A 159 -9.53 -14.52 11.54
N LYS A 160 -9.85 -14.56 12.85
CA LYS A 160 -11.23 -14.75 13.33
C LYS A 160 -12.16 -13.56 13.08
N ASN A 161 -11.61 -12.35 12.96
CA ASN A 161 -12.36 -11.10 12.79
C ASN A 161 -12.34 -10.55 11.35
N ALA A 162 -11.80 -11.30 10.39
CA ALA A 162 -11.64 -10.82 9.02
C ALA A 162 -12.96 -10.34 8.40
N ASP A 163 -14.06 -11.12 8.55
CA ASP A 163 -15.35 -10.76 7.97
C ASP A 163 -15.93 -9.48 8.60
N GLU A 164 -15.74 -9.29 9.91
CA GLU A 164 -16.11 -8.06 10.58
C GLU A 164 -15.32 -6.87 10.03
N MET A 165 -14.00 -7.01 9.89
CA MET A 165 -13.14 -5.93 9.38
C MET A 165 -13.46 -5.58 7.93
N ILE A 166 -13.70 -6.58 7.08
CA ILE A 166 -14.13 -6.38 5.69
C ILE A 166 -15.47 -5.63 5.63
N ASN A 167 -16.44 -6.00 6.47
CA ASN A 167 -17.75 -5.38 6.49
C ASN A 167 -17.77 -3.96 7.08
N LEU A 168 -16.77 -3.58 7.86
CA LEU A 168 -16.58 -2.19 8.32
C LEU A 168 -16.22 -1.24 7.18
N VAL A 169 -15.58 -1.74 6.12
CA VAL A 169 -15.10 -0.89 5.02
C VAL A 169 -16.20 -0.75 3.97
N PRO A 170 -16.63 0.49 3.64
CA PRO A 170 -17.58 0.74 2.56
C PRO A 170 -17.04 0.27 1.21
N ASN A 171 -17.95 -0.09 0.30
CA ASN A 171 -17.58 -0.62 -1.02
C ASN A 171 -16.75 0.37 -1.84
N ASP A 172 -16.96 1.67 -1.65
CA ASP A 172 -16.22 2.75 -2.33
C ASP A 172 -14.89 3.11 -1.67
N ARG A 173 -14.44 2.35 -0.66
CA ARG A 173 -13.19 2.58 0.09
C ARG A 173 -12.33 1.33 0.24
N ILE A 174 -12.75 0.21 -0.34
CA ILE A 174 -12.03 -1.07 -0.23
C ILE A 174 -11.12 -1.30 -1.43
N LEU A 175 -9.90 -1.79 -1.17
CA LEU A 175 -8.93 -2.23 -2.16
C LEU A 175 -8.44 -3.65 -1.82
N ILE A 176 -7.81 -4.30 -2.78
CA ILE A 176 -7.18 -5.61 -2.65
C ILE A 176 -5.77 -5.60 -3.19
N GLU A 177 -4.93 -6.41 -2.59
CA GLU A 177 -3.53 -6.57 -2.97
C GLU A 177 -3.01 -7.95 -2.61
N THR A 178 -1.77 -8.26 -2.95
CA THR A 178 -1.14 -9.53 -2.59
C THR A 178 -0.01 -9.42 -1.59
N ASP A 179 0.67 -8.28 -1.55
CA ASP A 179 1.95 -8.10 -0.85
C ASP A 179 3.03 -9.10 -1.31
N SER A 180 2.96 -9.49 -2.59
CA SER A 180 3.93 -10.44 -3.17
C SER A 180 5.37 -9.91 -3.09
N PRO A 181 6.34 -10.77 -2.76
CA PRO A 181 6.31 -12.23 -2.66
C PRO A 181 5.93 -12.78 -1.28
N TYR A 182 5.43 -11.95 -0.37
CA TYR A 182 5.08 -12.29 1.00
C TYR A 182 3.59 -12.62 1.16
N LEU A 183 3.19 -13.06 2.36
CA LEU A 183 1.82 -13.18 2.83
C LEU A 183 0.89 -14.00 1.91
N ALA A 184 1.41 -15.09 1.30
CA ALA A 184 0.60 -15.96 0.44
C ALA A 184 -0.73 -16.34 1.13
N PRO A 185 -1.90 -16.13 0.46
CA PRO A 185 -3.21 -16.41 1.04
C PRO A 185 -3.49 -17.91 1.15
N GLU A 186 -4.51 -18.31 1.93
CA GLU A 186 -5.08 -19.65 1.78
C GLU A 186 -5.74 -19.77 0.38
N PRO A 187 -5.62 -20.92 -0.33
CA PRO A 187 -5.06 -22.20 0.14
C PRO A 187 -3.55 -22.38 -0.12
N VAL A 188 -2.86 -21.36 -0.63
CA VAL A 188 -1.43 -21.45 -1.01
C VAL A 188 -0.48 -20.93 0.05
N ARG A 189 -0.95 -20.80 1.29
CA ARG A 189 -0.13 -20.32 2.43
C ARG A 189 1.11 -21.20 2.63
N GLY A 190 2.25 -20.55 2.93
CA GLY A 190 3.55 -21.23 3.11
C GLY A 190 4.37 -21.35 1.82
N THR A 191 3.83 -20.93 0.69
CA THR A 191 4.57 -20.80 -0.57
C THR A 191 5.01 -19.36 -0.81
N ARG A 192 5.87 -19.13 -1.78
CA ARG A 192 6.14 -17.78 -2.28
C ARG A 192 4.86 -17.22 -2.92
N ASN A 193 4.46 -16.02 -2.50
CA ASN A 193 3.26 -15.39 -3.03
C ASN A 193 3.49 -14.88 -4.47
N ASP A 194 2.37 -14.73 -5.19
CA ASP A 194 2.33 -14.34 -6.60
C ASP A 194 1.15 -13.38 -6.82
N PRO A 195 1.27 -12.33 -7.66
CA PRO A 195 0.19 -11.38 -7.93
C PRO A 195 -1.13 -12.03 -8.37
N ARG A 196 -1.11 -13.17 -9.04
CA ARG A 196 -2.31 -13.93 -9.44
C ARG A 196 -3.14 -14.42 -8.26
N ASN A 197 -2.55 -14.49 -7.07
CA ASN A 197 -3.22 -14.91 -5.85
C ASN A 197 -4.19 -13.85 -5.29
N VAL A 198 -4.24 -12.64 -5.85
CA VAL A 198 -5.22 -11.60 -5.50
C VAL A 198 -6.67 -12.11 -5.61
N ARG A 199 -6.92 -13.07 -6.49
CA ARG A 199 -8.24 -13.74 -6.63
C ARG A 199 -8.75 -14.38 -5.33
N PHE A 200 -7.86 -14.90 -4.48
CA PHE A 200 -8.26 -15.50 -3.20
C PHE A 200 -8.68 -14.44 -2.18
N ILE A 201 -8.03 -13.27 -2.22
CA ILE A 201 -8.41 -12.11 -1.42
C ILE A 201 -9.78 -11.58 -1.90
N ALA A 202 -9.95 -11.42 -3.21
CA ALA A 202 -11.22 -11.01 -3.82
C ALA A 202 -12.37 -11.98 -3.45
N GLN A 203 -12.13 -13.30 -3.52
CA GLN A 203 -13.12 -14.31 -3.13
C GLN A 203 -13.50 -14.22 -1.64
N LYS A 204 -12.52 -13.97 -0.76
CA LYS A 204 -12.78 -13.79 0.67
C LYS A 204 -13.67 -12.58 0.93
N ILE A 205 -13.44 -11.46 0.24
CA ILE A 205 -14.25 -10.25 0.34
C ILE A 205 -15.65 -10.47 -0.23
N ALA A 206 -15.76 -11.13 -1.39
CA ALA A 206 -17.04 -11.51 -2.01
C ALA A 206 -17.92 -12.28 -1.04
N ASN A 207 -17.35 -13.31 -0.40
CA ASN A 207 -18.06 -14.11 0.60
C ASN A 207 -18.50 -13.29 1.82
N ALA A 208 -17.61 -12.45 2.37
CA ALA A 208 -17.90 -11.65 3.55
C ALA A 208 -18.99 -10.58 3.30
N LYS A 209 -19.00 -9.99 2.11
CA LYS A 209 -19.96 -8.95 1.70
C LYS A 209 -21.23 -9.51 1.03
N ASN A 210 -21.28 -10.83 0.77
CA ASN A 210 -22.36 -11.50 0.05
C ASN A 210 -22.63 -10.88 -1.34
N ILE A 211 -21.56 -10.67 -2.09
CA ILE A 211 -21.56 -10.16 -3.47
C ILE A 211 -20.73 -11.10 -4.37
N SER A 212 -20.81 -10.93 -5.68
CA SER A 212 -20.00 -11.71 -6.61
C SER A 212 -18.53 -11.27 -6.61
N ILE A 213 -17.63 -12.15 -7.03
CA ILE A 213 -16.21 -11.81 -7.21
C ILE A 213 -16.01 -10.74 -8.30
N GLU A 214 -16.87 -10.73 -9.30
CA GLU A 214 -16.89 -9.73 -10.37
C GLU A 214 -17.26 -8.35 -9.84
N GLU A 215 -18.24 -8.27 -8.94
CA GLU A 215 -18.55 -7.00 -8.24
C GLU A 215 -17.38 -6.52 -7.41
N VAL A 216 -16.65 -7.42 -6.71
CA VAL A 216 -15.41 -7.06 -5.99
C VAL A 216 -14.36 -6.52 -6.95
N ALA A 217 -14.13 -7.18 -8.09
CA ALA A 217 -13.16 -6.73 -9.09
C ALA A 217 -13.53 -5.34 -9.63
N ASN A 218 -14.78 -5.12 -10.00
CA ASN A 218 -15.25 -3.86 -10.54
C ASN A 218 -15.13 -2.70 -9.52
N MET A 219 -15.57 -2.91 -8.27
CA MET A 219 -15.49 -1.86 -7.25
C MET A 219 -14.06 -1.52 -6.88
N THR A 220 -13.18 -2.52 -6.74
CA THR A 220 -11.78 -2.26 -6.38
C THR A 220 -11.01 -1.60 -7.52
N MET A 221 -11.30 -1.96 -8.77
CA MET A 221 -10.77 -1.27 -9.95
C MET A 221 -11.22 0.20 -9.99
N GLN A 222 -12.50 0.47 -9.73
CA GLN A 222 -13.00 1.85 -9.69
C GLN A 222 -12.35 2.65 -8.56
N ASN A 223 -12.19 2.05 -7.38
CA ASN A 223 -11.52 2.68 -6.24
C ASN A 223 -10.04 2.98 -6.55
N MET A 224 -9.34 2.06 -7.22
CA MET A 224 -7.97 2.27 -7.68
C MET A 224 -7.88 3.46 -8.65
N LYS A 225 -8.81 3.55 -9.61
CA LYS A 225 -8.89 4.70 -10.52
C LYS A 225 -9.14 6.01 -9.79
N ASN A 226 -10.03 5.99 -8.81
CA ASN A 226 -10.39 7.20 -8.05
C ASN A 226 -9.22 7.75 -7.22
N ILE A 227 -8.38 6.88 -6.64
CA ILE A 227 -7.27 7.32 -5.79
C ILE A 227 -6.00 7.64 -6.57
N PHE A 228 -5.68 6.88 -7.62
CA PHE A 228 -4.44 7.03 -8.37
C PHE A 228 -4.59 7.73 -9.72
N GLY A 229 -5.82 8.02 -10.17
CA GLY A 229 -6.06 8.71 -11.44
C GLY A 229 -5.68 7.90 -12.68
N ILE A 230 -5.82 6.56 -12.64
CA ILE A 230 -5.37 5.63 -13.69
C ILE A 230 -6.52 4.99 -14.46
#